data_3beefb5965a7480bd6aff05c4069702d
#
_entry.id   3beefb5965a7480bd6aff05c4069702d
#
_cell.length_a   1.000
_cell.length_b   1.000
_cell.length_c   1.000
_cell.angle_alpha   90.00
_cell.angle_beta   90.00
_cell.angle_gamma   90.00
#
_symmetry.space_group_name_H-M   'P 1'
#
loop_
_entity.id
_entity.type
_entity.pdbx_description
1 polymer ?
#
loop_
_entity_poly.entity_id
_entity_poly.type
_entity_poly.pdbx_seq_one_letter_code
_entity_poly.pdbx_strand_id
1 'polypeptide(L)'
;MKLHAIAIATFIVSTLTIVSQSNSQTQDSGSKHLGVKSCSGDNCHGSVKPAEHSAVKQNEYLIWSQETDPYKVDKHHRAYAVLKEERGIRIAHNLGLPDAVTAEICLNCHADNVPEERRGPRFDIADGVGCEACHGAAENWLGVHLSGAGHKANLDAGLYPTE
;
A
#
# COMPACT_ATOMS: atom_id res chain seq x y z
N MET A 1 -2.72 51.73 -66.29
CA MET A 1 -2.48 51.69 -64.88
C MET A 1 -2.90 50.31 -64.38
N LYS A 2 -1.93 49.45 -64.06
CA LYS A 2 -2.19 48.08 -63.52
C LYS A 2 -1.87 48.07 -62.00
N LEU A 3 -2.91 47.89 -61.19
CA LEU A 3 -2.72 47.74 -59.74
C LEU A 3 -2.29 46.29 -59.47
N HIS A 4 -1.17 46.11 -58.79
CA HIS A 4 -0.76 44.83 -58.28
C HIS A 4 -1.21 44.71 -56.82
N ALA A 5 -2.08 43.74 -56.55
CA ALA A 5 -2.52 43.40 -55.21
C ALA A 5 -1.45 42.46 -54.57
N ILE A 6 -0.83 42.94 -53.50
CA ILE A 6 0.11 42.14 -52.67
C ILE A 6 -0.70 41.41 -51.64
N ALA A 7 -0.76 40.06 -51.73
CA ALA A 7 -1.34 39.22 -50.72
C ALA A 7 -0.34 38.92 -49.62
N ILE A 8 -0.59 39.43 -48.41
CA ILE A 8 0.18 39.12 -47.22
C ILE A 8 -0.34 37.83 -46.60
N ALA A 9 0.42 36.76 -46.73
CA ALA A 9 0.11 35.49 -46.07
C ALA A 9 0.60 35.54 -44.63
N THR A 10 -0.32 35.61 -43.69
CA THR A 10 -0.02 35.58 -42.25
C THR A 10 0.15 34.11 -41.82
N PHE A 11 1.40 33.70 -41.53
CA PHE A 11 1.69 32.38 -40.94
C PHE A 11 1.41 32.46 -39.43
N ILE A 12 0.37 31.78 -38.99
CA ILE A 12 0.10 31.56 -37.57
C ILE A 12 0.93 30.36 -37.16
N VAL A 13 2.02 30.58 -36.45
CA VAL A 13 2.81 29.53 -35.79
C VAL A 13 2.10 29.15 -34.49
N SER A 14 1.33 28.08 -34.52
CA SER A 14 0.78 27.50 -33.30
C SER A 14 1.88 26.76 -32.55
N THR A 15 2.39 27.37 -31.50
CA THR A 15 3.28 26.70 -30.53
C THR A 15 2.46 25.73 -29.68
N LEU A 16 2.58 24.45 -29.99
CA LEU A 16 2.02 23.36 -29.18
C LEU A 16 2.90 23.26 -27.91
N THR A 17 2.44 23.81 -26.79
CA THR A 17 3.05 23.56 -25.49
C THR A 17 2.67 22.15 -25.04
N ILE A 18 3.62 21.22 -25.16
CA ILE A 18 3.53 19.90 -24.56
C ILE A 18 3.69 20.09 -23.05
N VAL A 19 2.57 20.08 -22.32
CA VAL A 19 2.58 19.96 -20.86
C VAL A 19 2.97 18.53 -20.57
N SER A 20 4.25 18.31 -20.23
CA SER A 20 4.70 17.05 -19.63
C SER A 20 4.05 16.95 -18.28
N GLN A 21 2.95 16.19 -18.21
CA GLN A 21 2.44 15.72 -16.93
C GLN A 21 3.47 14.73 -16.39
N SER A 22 4.28 15.17 -15.44
CA SER A 22 5.05 14.28 -14.58
C SER A 22 4.02 13.45 -13.78
N ASN A 23 3.61 12.32 -14.33
CA ASN A 23 3.03 11.25 -13.52
C ASN A 23 4.13 10.83 -12.55
N SER A 24 4.05 11.33 -11.33
CA SER A 24 4.72 10.74 -10.19
C SER A 24 3.98 9.44 -9.87
N GLN A 25 4.07 8.48 -10.77
CA GLN A 25 3.85 7.09 -10.43
C GLN A 25 5.07 6.75 -9.58
N THR A 26 4.86 6.64 -8.27
CA THR A 26 5.77 5.87 -7.43
C THR A 26 5.97 4.57 -8.16
N GLN A 27 7.17 4.38 -8.72
CA GLN A 27 7.51 3.12 -9.38
C GLN A 27 7.39 2.06 -8.29
N ASP A 28 6.38 1.22 -8.44
CA ASP A 28 6.32 -0.04 -7.74
C ASP A 28 7.62 -0.79 -8.06
N SER A 29 8.55 -0.75 -7.14
CA SER A 29 9.96 -1.13 -7.36
C SER A 29 10.14 -2.63 -7.57
N GLY A 30 9.07 -3.42 -7.64
CA GLY A 30 9.13 -4.87 -7.65
C GLY A 30 9.56 -5.48 -6.31
N SER A 31 9.75 -4.65 -5.27
CA SER A 31 10.16 -5.07 -3.93
C SER A 31 9.12 -5.96 -3.29
N LYS A 32 9.57 -6.88 -2.43
CA LYS A 32 8.70 -7.85 -1.76
C LYS A 32 8.09 -7.28 -0.49
N HIS A 33 6.82 -7.61 -0.29
CA HIS A 33 6.15 -7.49 0.99
C HIS A 33 6.60 -8.65 1.89
N LEU A 34 7.25 -8.32 2.99
CA LEU A 34 7.86 -9.32 3.89
C LEU A 34 6.86 -9.97 4.85
N GLY A 35 5.68 -9.35 5.01
CA GLY A 35 4.61 -9.80 5.88
C GLY A 35 4.71 -9.23 7.31
N VAL A 36 3.57 -9.12 7.98
CA VAL A 36 3.41 -8.46 9.29
C VAL A 36 4.32 -9.05 10.38
N LYS A 37 4.62 -10.35 10.29
CA LYS A 37 5.53 -11.04 11.23
C LYS A 37 6.96 -10.52 11.16
N SER A 38 7.32 -9.78 10.13
CA SER A 38 8.62 -9.12 10.02
C SER A 38 8.73 -7.86 10.88
N CYS A 39 7.58 -7.32 11.30
CA CYS A 39 7.48 -6.12 12.14
C CYS A 39 7.14 -6.47 13.62
N SER A 40 6.74 -7.71 13.93
CA SER A 40 6.10 -8.13 15.18
C SER A 40 7.04 -8.40 16.36
N GLY A 41 8.35 -8.22 16.21
CA GLY A 41 9.31 -8.48 17.28
C GLY A 41 9.08 -7.61 18.53
N ASP A 42 9.38 -8.14 19.71
CA ASP A 42 9.18 -7.46 21.00
C ASP A 42 9.95 -6.14 21.13
N ASN A 43 11.09 -6.04 20.44
CA ASN A 43 11.92 -4.82 20.37
C ASN A 43 11.56 -3.95 19.16
N CYS A 44 10.49 -4.29 18.45
CA CYS A 44 10.00 -3.59 17.25
C CYS A 44 8.59 -3.10 17.53
N HIS A 45 7.60 -3.58 16.77
CA HIS A 45 6.20 -3.17 16.90
C HIS A 45 5.33 -4.15 17.70
N GLY A 46 5.92 -5.21 18.28
CA GLY A 46 5.25 -6.20 19.14
C GLY A 46 5.52 -6.02 20.64
N SER A 47 6.01 -4.85 21.07
CA SER A 47 6.29 -4.60 22.48
C SER A 47 5.03 -4.63 23.34
N VAL A 48 5.05 -5.37 24.44
CA VAL A 48 3.94 -5.38 25.42
C VAL A 48 3.88 -4.11 26.27
N LYS A 49 4.96 -3.32 26.27
CA LYS A 49 5.03 -2.02 26.95
C LYS A 49 5.17 -0.92 25.92
N PRO A 50 4.13 -0.10 25.69
CA PRO A 50 4.22 1.01 24.77
C PRO A 50 5.32 1.98 25.14
N ALA A 51 6.02 2.53 24.15
CA ALA A 51 7.00 3.59 24.36
C ALA A 51 6.30 4.89 24.81
N GLU A 52 6.57 5.36 26.02
CA GLU A 52 5.82 6.45 26.63
C GLU A 52 6.04 7.82 25.96
N HIS A 53 7.28 8.07 25.50
CA HIS A 53 7.71 9.38 24.97
C HIS A 53 7.99 9.38 23.48
N SER A 54 7.46 8.39 22.74
CA SER A 54 7.60 8.27 21.29
C SER A 54 6.24 8.39 20.59
N ALA A 55 6.23 8.98 19.39
CA ALA A 55 5.06 8.95 18.51
C ALA A 55 4.74 7.51 18.09
N VAL A 56 5.77 6.71 17.77
CA VAL A 56 5.66 5.27 17.52
C VAL A 56 5.68 4.55 18.87
N LYS A 57 4.63 3.83 19.19
CA LYS A 57 4.44 3.19 20.51
C LYS A 57 5.10 1.83 20.60
N GLN A 58 5.55 1.25 19.50
CA GLN A 58 6.17 -0.08 19.39
C GLN A 58 5.26 -1.25 19.82
N ASN A 59 3.96 -1.01 19.95
CA ASN A 59 2.94 -2.02 20.23
C ASN A 59 1.87 -2.12 19.14
N GLU A 60 2.12 -1.52 17.99
CA GLU A 60 1.17 -1.41 16.88
C GLU A 60 0.74 -2.79 16.39
N TYR A 61 1.65 -3.76 16.34
CA TYR A 61 1.33 -5.14 15.98
C TYR A 61 0.36 -5.79 16.97
N LEU A 62 0.54 -5.56 18.28
CA LEU A 62 -0.36 -6.12 19.28
C LEU A 62 -1.77 -5.51 19.20
N ILE A 63 -1.85 -4.20 18.92
CA ILE A 63 -3.14 -3.52 18.73
C ILE A 63 -3.82 -4.07 17.48
N TRP A 64 -3.10 -4.19 16.38
CA TRP A 64 -3.61 -4.69 15.11
C TRP A 64 -4.05 -6.17 15.20
N SER A 65 -3.26 -7.04 15.88
CA SER A 65 -3.52 -8.47 15.98
C SER A 65 -4.42 -8.88 17.14
N GLN A 66 -4.92 -7.93 17.95
CA GLN A 66 -5.65 -8.21 19.18
C GLN A 66 -6.99 -8.89 18.89
N GLU A 67 -7.08 -10.20 19.16
CA GLU A 67 -8.27 -11.03 18.93
C GLU A 67 -9.17 -11.16 20.19
N THR A 68 -8.74 -10.63 21.33
CA THR A 68 -9.37 -10.90 22.63
C THR A 68 -10.71 -10.18 22.86
N ASP A 69 -10.99 -9.14 22.10
CA ASP A 69 -12.27 -8.41 22.18
C ASP A 69 -12.78 -8.17 20.74
N PRO A 70 -13.88 -8.83 20.31
CA PRO A 70 -14.41 -8.71 18.96
C PRO A 70 -14.86 -7.29 18.59
N TYR A 71 -15.04 -6.43 19.58
CA TYR A 71 -15.36 -5.00 19.37
C TYR A 71 -14.13 -4.10 19.25
N LYS A 72 -12.96 -4.62 19.59
CA LYS A 72 -11.66 -3.91 19.55
C LYS A 72 -10.67 -4.46 18.54
N VAL A 73 -10.99 -5.58 17.90
CA VAL A 73 -10.14 -6.15 16.83
C VAL A 73 -10.01 -5.14 15.71
N ASP A 74 -8.79 -4.89 15.30
CA ASP A 74 -8.53 -4.01 14.16
C ASP A 74 -9.21 -4.59 12.92
N LYS A 75 -9.97 -3.73 12.22
CA LYS A 75 -10.73 -4.14 11.05
C LYS A 75 -9.83 -4.59 9.90
N HIS A 76 -8.61 -4.05 9.85
CA HIS A 76 -7.63 -4.41 8.83
C HIS A 76 -7.15 -5.85 9.01
N HIS A 77 -6.85 -6.27 10.25
CA HIS A 77 -6.52 -7.66 10.55
C HIS A 77 -7.64 -8.65 10.18
N ARG A 78 -8.89 -8.27 10.44
CA ARG A 78 -10.05 -9.10 10.11
C ARG A 78 -10.48 -9.02 8.65
N ALA A 79 -9.91 -8.13 7.86
CA ALA A 79 -10.42 -7.83 6.52
C ALA A 79 -10.50 -9.06 5.61
N TYR A 80 -9.50 -9.94 5.63
CA TYR A 80 -9.54 -11.19 4.86
C TYR A 80 -10.48 -12.24 5.47
N ALA A 81 -10.52 -12.34 6.79
CA ALA A 81 -11.33 -13.35 7.48
C ALA A 81 -12.82 -13.19 7.18
N VAL A 82 -13.33 -11.95 7.08
CA VAL A 82 -14.75 -11.70 6.79
C VAL A 82 -15.17 -12.14 5.39
N LEU A 83 -14.24 -12.35 4.46
CA LEU A 83 -14.54 -12.92 3.14
C LEU A 83 -14.98 -14.39 3.23
N LYS A 84 -14.56 -15.11 4.28
CA LYS A 84 -14.91 -16.52 4.55
C LYS A 84 -16.23 -16.67 5.30
N GLU A 85 -16.77 -15.56 5.82
CA GLU A 85 -18.05 -15.56 6.53
C GLU A 85 -19.22 -15.69 5.54
N GLU A 86 -20.37 -16.14 6.04
CA GLU A 86 -21.60 -16.34 5.24
C GLU A 86 -21.95 -15.10 4.39
N ARG A 87 -21.77 -13.91 4.93
CA ARG A 87 -22.02 -12.67 4.21
C ARG A 87 -21.08 -12.48 3.03
N GLY A 88 -19.77 -12.75 3.20
CA GLY A 88 -18.78 -12.66 2.13
C GLY A 88 -19.07 -13.65 1.01
N ILE A 89 -19.35 -14.90 1.36
CA ILE A 89 -19.73 -15.96 0.42
C ILE A 89 -20.99 -15.57 -0.37
N ARG A 90 -22.03 -15.07 0.29
CA ARG A 90 -23.26 -14.64 -0.35
C ARG A 90 -23.04 -13.44 -1.30
N ILE A 91 -22.19 -12.48 -0.93
CA ILE A 91 -21.86 -11.36 -1.80
C ILE A 91 -21.14 -11.86 -3.06
N ALA A 92 -20.13 -12.72 -2.92
CA ALA A 92 -19.41 -13.29 -4.06
C ALA A 92 -20.38 -14.03 -5.01
N HIS A 93 -21.26 -14.87 -4.46
CA HIS A 93 -22.29 -15.57 -5.24
C HIS A 93 -23.20 -14.60 -6.01
N ASN A 94 -23.68 -13.54 -5.37
CA ASN A 94 -24.55 -12.56 -6.00
C ASN A 94 -23.86 -11.77 -7.12
N LEU A 95 -22.53 -11.62 -7.04
CA LEU A 95 -21.69 -11.01 -8.06
C LEU A 95 -21.25 -11.99 -9.15
N GLY A 96 -21.64 -13.26 -9.08
CA GLY A 96 -21.21 -14.30 -10.02
C GLY A 96 -19.74 -14.67 -9.91
N LEU A 97 -19.10 -14.41 -8.76
CA LEU A 97 -17.70 -14.75 -8.51
C LEU A 97 -17.60 -16.19 -7.99
N PRO A 98 -16.51 -16.93 -8.34
CA PRO A 98 -16.28 -18.30 -7.84
C PRO A 98 -16.22 -18.35 -6.31
N ASP A 99 -15.48 -17.41 -5.72
CA ASP A 99 -15.41 -17.21 -4.26
C ASP A 99 -14.90 -15.78 -3.95
N ALA A 100 -15.03 -15.36 -2.69
CA ALA A 100 -14.57 -14.04 -2.26
C ALA A 100 -13.08 -14.00 -1.94
N VAL A 101 -12.47 -15.14 -1.58
CA VAL A 101 -11.10 -15.20 -1.04
C VAL A 101 -10.02 -15.27 -2.12
N THR A 102 -10.41 -15.48 -3.38
CA THR A 102 -9.52 -15.44 -4.54
C THR A 102 -9.88 -14.33 -5.53
N ALA A 103 -11.06 -13.72 -5.37
CA ALA A 103 -11.51 -12.66 -6.28
C ALA A 103 -10.71 -11.36 -6.04
N GLU A 104 -9.97 -10.91 -7.04
CA GLU A 104 -9.15 -9.70 -6.99
C GLU A 104 -9.93 -8.47 -6.54
N ILE A 105 -11.18 -8.32 -7.03
CA ILE A 105 -12.06 -7.21 -6.65
C ILE A 105 -12.37 -7.18 -5.15
N CYS A 106 -12.33 -8.31 -4.46
CA CYS A 106 -12.48 -8.39 -3.02
C CYS A 106 -11.13 -8.15 -2.33
N LEU A 107 -10.08 -8.85 -2.80
CA LEU A 107 -8.76 -8.84 -2.18
C LEU A 107 -8.12 -7.45 -2.17
N ASN A 108 -8.37 -6.61 -3.18
CA ASN A 108 -7.82 -5.24 -3.27
C ASN A 108 -8.23 -4.33 -2.10
N CYS A 109 -9.29 -4.70 -1.35
CA CYS A 109 -9.72 -3.98 -0.14
C CYS A 109 -9.60 -4.84 1.13
N HIS A 110 -9.54 -6.15 0.99
CA HIS A 110 -9.62 -7.08 2.12
C HIS A 110 -8.31 -7.82 2.42
N ALA A 111 -7.26 -7.56 1.68
CA ALA A 111 -5.94 -8.13 1.90
C ALA A 111 -4.84 -7.18 1.42
N ASP A 112 -3.61 -7.46 1.80
CA ASP A 112 -2.43 -6.95 1.12
C ASP A 112 -2.24 -7.77 -0.17
N ASN A 113 -2.98 -7.35 -1.23
CA ASN A 113 -3.13 -8.14 -2.45
C ASN A 113 -1.98 -7.90 -3.43
N VAL A 114 -0.82 -8.48 -3.14
CA VAL A 114 0.35 -8.42 -4.04
C VAL A 114 0.56 -9.74 -4.78
N PRO A 115 1.14 -9.70 -6.00
CA PRO A 115 1.48 -10.89 -6.77
C PRO A 115 2.39 -11.85 -5.99
N GLU A 116 2.31 -13.15 -6.29
CA GLU A 116 3.04 -14.18 -5.53
C GLU A 116 4.55 -13.96 -5.55
N GLU A 117 5.11 -13.54 -6.66
CA GLU A 117 6.54 -13.23 -6.83
C GLU A 117 7.02 -12.06 -5.95
N ARG A 118 6.09 -11.25 -5.46
CA ARG A 118 6.35 -10.12 -4.55
C ARG A 118 6.07 -10.45 -3.09
N ARG A 119 5.76 -11.72 -2.78
CA ARG A 119 5.54 -12.18 -1.41
C ARG A 119 6.83 -12.69 -0.81
N GLY A 120 7.20 -12.14 0.33
CA GLY A 120 8.33 -12.60 1.12
C GLY A 120 8.00 -13.86 1.93
N PRO A 121 9.00 -14.47 2.59
CA PRO A 121 8.84 -15.77 3.24
C PRO A 121 7.91 -15.75 4.47
N ARG A 122 7.59 -14.58 5.01
CA ARG A 122 6.67 -14.41 6.14
C ARG A 122 5.34 -13.77 5.77
N PHE A 123 5.16 -13.55 4.46
CA PHE A 123 3.91 -13.01 3.95
C PHE A 123 2.79 -14.04 4.07
N ASP A 124 1.65 -13.60 4.58
CA ASP A 124 0.42 -14.40 4.62
C ASP A 124 -0.77 -13.51 4.21
N ILE A 125 -1.43 -13.83 3.11
CA ILE A 125 -2.60 -13.07 2.67
C ILE A 125 -3.74 -13.11 3.70
N ALA A 126 -3.77 -14.15 4.54
CA ALA A 126 -4.76 -14.29 5.60
C ALA A 126 -4.59 -13.28 6.75
N ASP A 127 -3.45 -12.60 6.82
CA ASP A 127 -3.23 -11.49 7.74
C ASP A 127 -4.10 -10.26 7.40
N GLY A 128 -4.80 -10.27 6.26
CA GLY A 128 -5.69 -9.18 5.85
C GLY A 128 -4.92 -7.97 5.32
N VAL A 129 -5.29 -6.76 5.74
CA VAL A 129 -4.57 -5.53 5.39
C VAL A 129 -3.47 -5.31 6.41
N GLY A 130 -2.25 -5.71 6.05
CA GLY A 130 -1.07 -5.64 6.90
C GLY A 130 -0.38 -4.28 6.89
N CYS A 131 0.75 -4.20 7.61
CA CYS A 131 1.53 -2.96 7.73
C CYS A 131 2.00 -2.43 6.36
N GLU A 132 2.46 -3.31 5.50
CA GLU A 132 3.03 -2.98 4.20
C GLU A 132 1.99 -2.51 3.16
N ALA A 133 0.70 -2.79 3.38
CA ALA A 133 -0.37 -2.25 2.54
C ALA A 133 -0.45 -0.70 2.62
N CYS A 134 0.01 -0.13 3.74
CA CYS A 134 0.09 1.31 3.95
C CYS A 134 1.53 1.84 3.87
N HIS A 135 2.49 1.11 4.46
CA HIS A 135 3.88 1.56 4.55
C HIS A 135 4.75 1.18 3.34
N GLY A 136 4.21 0.43 2.38
CA GLY A 136 4.94 -0.06 1.21
C GLY A 136 5.80 -1.27 1.51
N ALA A 137 6.28 -1.92 0.44
CA ALA A 137 7.06 -3.16 0.48
C ALA A 137 8.34 -3.01 1.31
N ALA A 138 8.51 -3.81 2.34
CA ALA A 138 9.55 -3.63 3.35
C ALA A 138 10.93 -4.16 2.95
N GLU A 139 11.05 -4.91 1.87
CA GLU A 139 12.32 -5.54 1.45
C GLU A 139 13.49 -4.56 1.38
N ASN A 140 13.26 -3.36 0.86
CA ASN A 140 14.33 -2.38 0.66
C ASN A 140 14.57 -1.49 1.88
N TRP A 141 13.53 -1.15 2.64
CA TRP A 141 13.65 -0.18 3.71
C TRP A 141 13.79 -0.79 5.10
N LEU A 142 13.42 -2.06 5.32
CA LEU A 142 13.48 -2.67 6.66
C LEU A 142 14.90 -2.62 7.25
N GLY A 143 15.92 -2.95 6.46
CA GLY A 143 17.31 -2.87 6.92
C GLY A 143 17.75 -1.47 7.30
N VAL A 144 17.34 -0.48 6.52
CA VAL A 144 17.59 0.96 6.78
C VAL A 144 16.88 1.41 8.04
N HIS A 145 15.63 0.99 8.24
CA HIS A 145 14.84 1.27 9.42
C HIS A 145 15.51 0.73 10.70
N LEU A 146 15.98 -0.50 10.67
CA LEU A 146 16.65 -1.14 11.80
C LEU A 146 18.04 -0.55 12.10
N SER A 147 18.68 0.09 11.13
CA SER A 147 19.99 0.73 11.31
C SER A 147 19.95 2.04 12.10
N GLY A 148 18.76 2.61 12.31
CA GLY A 148 18.60 3.92 12.94
C GLY A 148 19.01 5.10 12.05
N ALA A 149 19.03 4.92 10.73
CA ALA A 149 19.44 5.95 9.76
C ALA A 149 18.49 7.18 9.70
N GLY A 150 17.36 7.11 10.39
CA GLY A 150 16.39 8.18 10.53
C GLY A 150 15.29 8.19 9.46
N HIS A 151 14.29 9.04 9.67
CA HIS A 151 13.05 9.05 8.88
C HIS A 151 13.29 9.28 7.39
N LYS A 152 14.08 10.29 7.03
CA LYS A 152 14.37 10.59 5.62
C LYS A 152 15.00 9.43 4.87
N ALA A 153 15.95 8.71 5.49
CA ALA A 153 16.59 7.56 4.86
C ALA A 153 15.59 6.43 4.62
N ASN A 154 14.64 6.23 5.53
CA ASN A 154 13.56 5.25 5.35
C ASN A 154 12.65 5.62 4.16
N LEU A 155 12.29 6.90 4.03
CA LEU A 155 11.48 7.37 2.88
C LEU A 155 12.23 7.20 1.56
N ASP A 156 13.52 7.55 1.53
CA ASP A 156 14.37 7.40 0.35
C ASP A 156 14.51 5.91 -0.06
N ALA A 157 14.41 5.00 0.91
CA ALA A 157 14.43 3.55 0.69
C ALA A 157 13.06 2.94 0.32
N GLY A 158 11.99 3.74 0.32
CA GLY A 158 10.66 3.33 -0.13
C GLY A 158 9.62 3.10 0.98
N LEU A 159 9.91 3.50 2.22
CA LEU A 159 8.88 3.58 3.26
C LEU A 159 7.88 4.70 2.91
N TYR A 160 6.59 4.39 2.93
CA TYR A 160 5.55 5.42 2.76
C TYR A 160 5.17 6.04 4.10
N PRO A 161 5.13 7.39 4.21
CA PRO A 161 4.61 8.05 5.38
C PRO A 161 3.09 7.86 5.45
N THR A 162 2.59 7.49 6.61
CA THR A 162 1.15 7.40 6.92
C THR A 162 0.86 8.45 7.97
N GLU A 163 0.64 9.69 7.55
CA GLU A 163 0.20 10.79 8.42
C GLU A 163 -1.31 10.97 8.37
#